data_6b9b92957f6cf8a8124b59b4626e2b4e
#
_entry.id   6b9b92957f6cf8a8124b59b4626e2b4e
#
_cell.length_a   1.000
_cell.length_b   1.000
_cell.length_c   1.000
_cell.angle_alpha   90.00
_cell.angle_beta   90.00
_cell.angle_gamma   90.00
#
_symmetry.space_group_name_H-M   'P 1'
#
loop_
_entity.id
_entity.type
_entity.pdbx_description
1 polymer ?
#
loop_
_entity_poly.entity_id
_entity_poly.type
_entity_poly.pdbx_seq_one_letter_code
_entity_poly.pdbx_strand_id
1 'polypeptide(L)'
;MMATKAGGTGRFTQDEKRRDSDHVSFLKHRGFRWLWVALALCGTAILGYLMIDQQPRPNGGSWYGYTLGTIGFGLIVWLSLLGVRKRRITTGQWSLKAWTSAHVYLGLSLIVIGTLHTGFQIGWNVHTLAYVLMLLVIITGIYGVIAYATLPASLSANRKEMTRAQMIEALTAIDRQLESAAQPLERTEADLVINALGQDVFSGGALARLTGRYPGCATACALGGMGRQSEAEQRVVALLEKRREQLAQIRQQLRIRALLEIWLFIHIPLTIALIAALVAHVISVFFYW
;
A
#
# COMPACT_ATOMS: atom_id res chain seq x y z
N MET A 1 11.20 39.56 46.50
CA MET A 1 9.95 38.82 46.36
C MET A 1 9.52 38.95 44.91
N MET A 2 9.92 37.99 44.06
CA MET A 2 9.55 37.96 42.64
C MET A 2 9.13 36.57 42.29
N ALA A 3 7.87 36.43 41.88
CA ALA A 3 7.25 35.20 41.49
C ALA A 3 7.62 34.85 40.04
N THR A 4 8.26 33.71 39.83
CA THR A 4 8.53 33.14 38.53
C THR A 4 7.31 32.34 38.03
N LYS A 5 6.75 32.77 36.90
CA LYS A 5 5.59 32.18 36.24
C LYS A 5 5.98 30.85 35.58
N ALA A 6 5.34 29.78 36.03
CA ALA A 6 5.35 28.48 35.36
C ALA A 6 4.55 28.55 34.05
N GLY A 7 5.23 28.48 32.90
CA GLY A 7 4.65 28.56 31.58
C GLY A 7 5.19 27.46 30.64
N GLY A 8 5.18 26.15 31.08
CA GLY A 8 5.82 25.09 30.34
C GLY A 8 4.96 23.86 29.95
N THR A 9 3.82 23.68 30.57
CA THR A 9 3.06 22.42 30.44
C THR A 9 2.03 22.37 29.30
N GLY A 10 1.64 23.51 28.73
CA GLY A 10 0.60 23.57 27.70
C GLY A 10 1.07 23.26 26.26
N ARG A 11 2.35 23.44 25.96
CA ARG A 11 2.88 23.20 24.61
C ARG A 11 3.14 21.71 24.33
N PHE A 12 3.62 20.96 25.31
CA PHE A 12 3.88 19.53 25.16
C PHE A 12 2.59 18.71 24.92
N THR A 13 1.49 19.06 25.57
CA THR A 13 0.20 18.38 25.40
C THR A 13 -0.47 18.68 24.07
N GLN A 14 -0.20 19.82 23.43
CA GLN A 14 -0.73 20.13 22.10
C GLN A 14 0.05 19.42 20.98
N ASP A 15 1.36 19.24 21.12
CA ASP A 15 2.18 18.52 20.16
C ASP A 15 1.96 17.00 20.25
N GLU A 16 1.73 16.43 21.44
CA GLU A 16 1.30 15.04 21.60
C GLU A 16 -0.08 14.79 20.99
N LYS A 17 -1.06 15.66 21.26
CA LYS A 17 -2.40 15.55 20.62
C LYS A 17 -2.34 15.73 19.11
N ARG A 18 -1.43 16.52 18.57
CA ARG A 18 -1.21 16.65 17.12
C ARG A 18 -0.58 15.40 16.54
N ARG A 19 0.41 14.79 17.20
CA ARG A 19 1.00 13.50 16.80
C ARG A 19 -0.01 12.36 16.83
N ASP A 20 -0.81 12.26 17.88
CA ASP A 20 -1.89 11.26 17.96
C ASP A 20 -2.98 11.46 16.89
N SER A 21 -3.29 12.71 16.52
CA SER A 21 -4.26 12.98 15.45
C SER A 21 -3.74 12.63 14.04
N ASP A 22 -2.42 12.66 13.84
CA ASP A 22 -1.81 12.29 12.55
C ASP A 22 -1.76 10.76 12.35
N HIS A 23 -1.77 9.99 13.45
CA HIS A 23 -1.82 8.53 13.42
C HIS A 23 -3.23 7.93 13.37
N VAL A 24 -4.30 8.74 13.42
CA VAL A 24 -5.66 8.22 13.20
C VAL A 24 -5.75 7.68 11.78
N SER A 25 -5.91 6.36 11.65
CA SER A 25 -6.11 5.67 10.37
C SER A 25 -7.18 6.41 9.54
N PHE A 26 -6.93 6.57 8.24
CA PHE A 26 -7.92 7.16 7.32
C PHE A 26 -9.27 6.44 7.38
N LEU A 27 -9.30 5.17 7.79
CA LEU A 27 -10.51 4.39 8.01
C LEU A 27 -11.38 4.93 9.16
N LYS A 28 -10.76 5.44 10.23
CA LYS A 28 -11.48 6.01 11.40
C LYS A 28 -11.87 7.47 11.24
N HIS A 29 -11.77 8.03 10.00
CA HIS A 29 -12.02 9.44 9.76
C HIS A 29 -13.42 9.87 10.25
N ARG A 30 -13.45 10.86 11.17
CA ARG A 30 -14.68 11.42 11.76
C ARG A 30 -15.68 10.35 12.26
N GLY A 31 -15.21 9.38 13.07
CA GLY A 31 -16.08 8.37 13.68
C GLY A 31 -16.74 7.43 12.67
N PHE A 32 -15.98 6.99 11.63
CA PHE A 32 -16.48 6.08 10.60
C PHE A 32 -17.64 6.64 9.74
N ARG A 33 -17.72 7.96 9.58
CA ARG A 33 -18.81 8.60 8.84
C ARG A 33 -19.11 7.93 7.49
N TRP A 34 -18.09 7.62 6.71
CA TRP A 34 -18.24 7.02 5.39
C TRP A 34 -18.68 5.55 5.43
N LEU A 35 -18.35 4.83 6.49
CA LEU A 35 -18.88 3.49 6.75
C LEU A 35 -20.41 3.56 6.93
N TRP A 36 -20.89 4.49 7.76
CA TRP A 36 -22.33 4.65 7.98
C TRP A 36 -23.08 5.07 6.71
N VAL A 37 -22.48 5.93 5.88
CA VAL A 37 -23.04 6.28 4.57
C VAL A 37 -23.11 5.06 3.64
N ALA A 38 -22.05 4.25 3.57
CA ALA A 38 -22.04 3.03 2.77
C ALA A 38 -23.04 1.99 3.27
N LEU A 39 -23.15 1.81 4.60
CA LEU A 39 -24.16 0.91 5.19
C LEU A 39 -25.59 1.38 4.92
N ALA A 40 -25.87 2.67 5.05
CA ALA A 40 -27.17 3.22 4.73
C ALA A 40 -27.51 3.03 3.25
N LEU A 41 -26.54 3.25 2.34
CA LEU A 41 -26.71 3.03 0.91
C LEU A 41 -26.99 1.56 0.59
N CYS A 42 -26.24 0.63 1.19
CA CYS A 42 -26.47 -0.80 1.03
C CYS A 42 -27.82 -1.22 1.62
N GLY A 43 -28.16 -0.74 2.82
CA GLY A 43 -29.44 -1.06 3.46
C GLY A 43 -30.64 -0.59 2.66
N THR A 44 -30.61 0.65 2.13
CA THR A 44 -31.67 1.16 1.27
C THR A 44 -31.78 0.40 -0.05
N ALA A 45 -30.65 0.02 -0.65
CA ALA A 45 -30.66 -0.81 -1.86
C ALA A 45 -31.22 -2.22 -1.61
N ILE A 46 -30.87 -2.86 -0.50
CA ILE A 46 -31.41 -4.18 -0.14
C ILE A 46 -32.91 -4.09 0.15
N LEU A 47 -33.32 -3.11 0.98
CA LEU A 47 -34.74 -2.92 1.31
C LEU A 47 -35.58 -2.64 0.06
N GLY A 48 -35.12 -1.77 -0.82
CA GLY A 48 -35.79 -1.52 -2.10
C GLY A 48 -35.92 -2.81 -2.94
N TYR A 49 -34.86 -3.60 -3.03
CA TYR A 49 -34.87 -4.85 -3.77
C TYR A 49 -35.87 -5.88 -3.21
N LEU A 50 -36.02 -5.92 -1.88
CA LEU A 50 -36.95 -6.85 -1.21
C LEU A 50 -38.41 -6.37 -1.25
N MET A 51 -38.64 -5.05 -1.26
CA MET A 51 -40.00 -4.47 -1.21
C MET A 51 -40.65 -4.33 -2.59
N ILE A 52 -39.85 -4.36 -3.66
CA ILE A 52 -40.40 -4.27 -5.03
C ILE A 52 -40.93 -5.64 -5.46
N ASP A 53 -42.26 -5.74 -5.48
CA ASP A 53 -42.96 -6.93 -6.01
C ASP A 53 -43.05 -6.85 -7.53
N GLN A 54 -42.02 -7.35 -8.21
CA GLN A 54 -41.92 -7.37 -9.67
C GLN A 54 -41.62 -8.79 -10.15
N GLN A 55 -42.36 -9.22 -11.18
CA GLN A 55 -42.17 -10.49 -11.85
C GLN A 55 -41.65 -10.25 -13.30
N PRO A 56 -40.51 -10.76 -13.72
CA PRO A 56 -39.50 -11.44 -12.92
C PRO A 56 -38.83 -10.50 -11.91
N ARG A 57 -38.12 -11.04 -10.89
CA ARG A 57 -37.44 -10.24 -9.86
C ARG A 57 -36.59 -9.12 -10.48
N PRO A 58 -36.39 -7.98 -9.79
CA PRO A 58 -35.61 -6.87 -10.32
C PRO A 58 -34.26 -7.33 -10.85
N ASN A 59 -33.93 -6.94 -12.06
CA ASN A 59 -32.70 -7.25 -12.77
C ASN A 59 -32.20 -6.01 -13.52
N GLY A 60 -31.08 -6.12 -14.24
CA GLY A 60 -30.49 -5.00 -14.97
C GLY A 60 -31.41 -4.26 -15.92
N GLY A 61 -32.44 -4.92 -16.46
CA GLY A 61 -33.44 -4.33 -17.36
C GLY A 61 -34.66 -3.75 -16.65
N SER A 62 -34.83 -3.92 -15.34
CA SER A 62 -35.93 -3.32 -14.58
C SER A 62 -35.63 -1.86 -14.23
N TRP A 63 -36.70 -1.06 -13.98
CA TRP A 63 -36.53 0.34 -13.57
C TRP A 63 -35.66 0.47 -12.32
N TYR A 64 -35.79 -0.48 -11.36
CA TYR A 64 -34.95 -0.51 -10.17
C TYR A 64 -33.50 -0.87 -10.48
N GLY A 65 -33.28 -1.83 -11.38
CA GLY A 65 -31.98 -2.15 -11.89
C GLY A 65 -31.29 -0.97 -12.56
N TYR A 66 -32.01 -0.23 -13.41
CA TYR A 66 -31.48 1.03 -14.00
C TYR A 66 -31.08 2.05 -12.94
N THR A 67 -31.90 2.21 -11.90
CA THR A 67 -31.57 3.12 -10.78
C THR A 67 -30.28 2.71 -10.08
N LEU A 68 -30.14 1.42 -9.72
CA LEU A 68 -28.93 0.89 -9.10
C LEU A 68 -27.71 0.99 -10.03
N GLY A 69 -27.89 0.71 -11.33
CA GLY A 69 -26.84 0.84 -12.33
C GLY A 69 -26.35 2.28 -12.47
N THR A 70 -27.25 3.25 -12.48
CA THR A 70 -26.91 4.68 -12.55
C THR A 70 -26.14 5.14 -11.30
N ILE A 71 -26.59 4.71 -10.10
CA ILE A 71 -25.88 4.98 -8.85
C ILE A 71 -24.48 4.34 -8.87
N GLY A 72 -24.37 3.07 -9.28
CA GLY A 72 -23.12 2.35 -9.40
C GLY A 72 -22.15 3.01 -10.39
N PHE A 73 -22.64 3.43 -11.57
CA PHE A 73 -21.88 4.18 -12.56
C PHE A 73 -21.33 5.48 -11.98
N GLY A 74 -22.20 6.30 -11.39
CA GLY A 74 -21.79 7.56 -10.77
C GLY A 74 -20.73 7.38 -9.68
N LEU A 75 -20.89 6.34 -8.84
CA LEU A 75 -19.90 5.99 -7.83
C LEU A 75 -18.56 5.58 -8.45
N ILE A 76 -18.55 4.70 -9.45
CA ILE A 76 -17.29 4.26 -10.10
C ILE A 76 -16.55 5.44 -10.70
N VAL A 77 -17.26 6.33 -11.43
CA VAL A 77 -16.66 7.54 -12.00
C VAL A 77 -16.08 8.43 -10.90
N TRP A 78 -16.85 8.71 -9.84
CA TRP A 78 -16.41 9.56 -8.74
C TRP A 78 -15.20 8.95 -8.00
N LEU A 79 -15.21 7.64 -7.73
CA LEU A 79 -14.12 6.93 -7.09
C LEU A 79 -12.83 6.97 -7.91
N SER A 80 -12.93 6.91 -9.25
CA SER A 80 -11.79 6.99 -10.17
C SER A 80 -11.08 8.35 -10.12
N LEU A 81 -11.79 9.41 -9.70
CA LEU A 81 -11.21 10.75 -9.55
C LEU A 81 -10.21 10.86 -8.40
N LEU A 82 -10.12 9.88 -7.49
CA LEU A 82 -9.10 9.88 -6.42
C LEU A 82 -7.68 9.96 -6.98
N GLY A 83 -7.40 9.28 -8.09
CA GLY A 83 -6.10 9.32 -8.76
C GLY A 83 -5.75 10.72 -9.26
N VAL A 84 -6.71 11.44 -9.83
CA VAL A 84 -6.56 12.83 -10.28
C VAL A 84 -6.38 13.76 -9.08
N ARG A 85 -7.21 13.59 -8.04
CA ARG A 85 -7.14 14.38 -6.80
C ARG A 85 -5.79 14.27 -6.10
N LYS A 86 -5.21 13.06 -6.05
CA LYS A 86 -3.90 12.82 -5.42
C LYS A 86 -2.76 13.53 -6.17
N ARG A 87 -2.88 13.71 -7.48
CA ARG A 87 -1.86 14.37 -8.32
C ARG A 87 -1.98 15.89 -8.31
N ARG A 88 -3.18 16.43 -8.07
CA ARG A 88 -3.40 17.88 -7.98
C ARG A 88 -3.10 18.33 -6.56
N ILE A 89 -2.03 19.11 -6.37
CA ILE A 89 -1.68 19.81 -5.12
C ILE A 89 -2.62 21.01 -4.96
N THR A 90 -3.92 20.81 -4.97
CA THR A 90 -4.90 21.89 -4.80
C THR A 90 -5.50 21.81 -3.40
N THR A 91 -5.50 22.96 -2.72
CA THR A 91 -6.26 23.25 -1.50
C THR A 91 -7.75 23.10 -1.80
N GLY A 92 -8.31 21.89 -1.63
CA GLY A 92 -9.74 21.68 -1.77
C GLY A 92 -10.40 21.55 -0.39
N GLN A 93 -11.70 21.83 -0.31
CA GLN A 93 -12.50 21.77 0.92
C GLN A 93 -12.47 20.39 1.61
N TRP A 94 -12.18 19.33 0.87
CA TRP A 94 -12.13 17.97 1.40
C TRP A 94 -10.69 17.50 1.56
N SER A 95 -10.32 17.07 2.77
CA SER A 95 -9.00 16.51 3.03
C SER A 95 -8.80 15.21 2.23
N LEU A 96 -7.55 14.94 1.80
CA LEU A 96 -7.21 13.70 1.12
C LEU A 96 -7.60 12.46 1.96
N LYS A 97 -7.50 12.58 3.29
CA LYS A 97 -7.89 11.56 4.26
C LYS A 97 -9.39 11.24 4.18
N ALA A 98 -10.24 12.28 4.09
CA ALA A 98 -11.69 12.12 3.91
C ALA A 98 -12.02 11.45 2.58
N TRP A 99 -11.35 11.87 1.50
CA TRP A 99 -11.57 11.30 0.18
C TRP A 99 -11.16 9.83 0.10
N THR A 100 -9.99 9.46 0.67
CA THR A 100 -9.54 8.06 0.73
C THR A 100 -10.49 7.19 1.56
N SER A 101 -10.98 7.70 2.70
CA SER A 101 -11.98 7.00 3.51
C SER A 101 -13.27 6.74 2.72
N ALA A 102 -13.79 7.76 2.02
CA ALA A 102 -14.96 7.64 1.17
C ALA A 102 -14.73 6.63 0.03
N HIS A 103 -13.58 6.69 -0.63
CA HIS A 103 -13.21 5.77 -1.71
C HIS A 103 -13.27 4.30 -1.24
N VAL A 104 -12.74 3.99 -0.07
CA VAL A 104 -12.74 2.62 0.46
C VAL A 104 -14.15 2.15 0.77
N TYR A 105 -14.91 2.89 1.58
CA TYR A 105 -16.23 2.43 2.03
C TYR A 105 -17.28 2.42 0.93
N LEU A 106 -17.32 3.45 0.08
CA LEU A 106 -18.22 3.49 -1.06
C LEU A 106 -17.80 2.50 -2.16
N GLY A 107 -16.50 2.24 -2.30
CA GLY A 107 -16.01 1.17 -3.18
C GLY A 107 -16.50 -0.21 -2.74
N LEU A 108 -16.50 -0.49 -1.44
CA LEU A 108 -17.06 -1.74 -0.90
C LEU A 108 -18.58 -1.84 -1.08
N SER A 109 -19.33 -0.74 -0.99
CA SER A 109 -20.77 -0.76 -1.24
C SER A 109 -21.16 -1.14 -2.66
N LEU A 110 -20.25 -0.95 -3.64
CA LEU A 110 -20.46 -1.38 -5.03
C LEU A 110 -20.65 -2.89 -5.17
N ILE A 111 -20.13 -3.71 -4.25
CA ILE A 111 -20.39 -5.15 -4.26
C ILE A 111 -21.89 -5.40 -4.16
N VAL A 112 -22.53 -4.76 -3.20
CA VAL A 112 -23.99 -4.90 -2.98
C VAL A 112 -24.76 -4.29 -4.14
N ILE A 113 -24.49 -3.05 -4.50
CA ILE A 113 -25.21 -2.32 -5.56
C ILE A 113 -25.08 -3.06 -6.89
N GLY A 114 -23.86 -3.46 -7.28
CA GLY A 114 -23.61 -4.17 -8.52
C GLY A 114 -24.29 -5.56 -8.56
N THR A 115 -24.25 -6.31 -7.46
CA THR A 115 -24.90 -7.63 -7.38
C THR A 115 -26.41 -7.49 -7.51
N LEU A 116 -27.02 -6.53 -6.80
CA LEU A 116 -28.47 -6.29 -6.92
C LEU A 116 -28.85 -5.75 -8.29
N HIS A 117 -28.00 -4.92 -8.91
CA HIS A 117 -28.19 -4.44 -10.29
C HIS A 117 -28.22 -5.59 -11.30
N THR A 118 -27.33 -6.58 -11.18
CA THR A 118 -27.33 -7.75 -12.08
C THR A 118 -28.51 -8.67 -11.86
N GLY A 119 -29.23 -8.54 -10.75
CA GLY A 119 -30.30 -9.48 -10.36
C GLY A 119 -29.80 -10.93 -10.25
N PHE A 120 -28.53 -11.11 -9.91
CA PHE A 120 -27.83 -12.41 -9.84
C PHE A 120 -27.74 -13.14 -11.18
N GLN A 121 -28.00 -12.45 -12.30
CA GLN A 121 -27.88 -13.03 -13.64
C GLN A 121 -26.47 -12.87 -14.17
N ILE A 122 -25.80 -13.99 -14.42
CA ILE A 122 -24.43 -14.04 -14.92
C ILE A 122 -24.44 -14.78 -16.27
N GLY A 123 -23.85 -14.19 -17.31
CA GLY A 123 -23.75 -14.77 -18.65
C GLY A 123 -22.44 -14.33 -19.34
N TRP A 124 -22.13 -14.92 -20.48
CA TRP A 124 -20.96 -14.52 -21.28
C TRP A 124 -21.29 -13.27 -22.12
N ASN A 125 -21.24 -12.11 -21.47
CA ASN A 125 -21.56 -10.82 -22.09
C ASN A 125 -20.77 -9.67 -21.45
N VAL A 126 -20.86 -8.48 -22.04
CA VAL A 126 -20.17 -7.27 -21.57
C VAL A 126 -20.63 -6.86 -20.17
N HIS A 127 -21.86 -7.16 -19.78
CA HIS A 127 -22.40 -6.83 -18.46
C HIS A 127 -21.66 -7.62 -17.37
N THR A 128 -21.48 -8.93 -17.58
CA THR A 128 -20.72 -9.78 -16.66
C THR A 128 -19.24 -9.41 -16.64
N LEU A 129 -18.64 -9.04 -17.78
CA LEU A 129 -17.26 -8.57 -17.84
C LEU A 129 -17.07 -7.32 -16.95
N ALA A 130 -17.96 -6.33 -17.07
CA ALA A 130 -17.91 -5.14 -16.24
C ALA A 130 -18.03 -5.46 -14.74
N TYR A 131 -18.94 -6.37 -14.37
CA TYR A 131 -19.14 -6.82 -13.00
C TYR A 131 -17.90 -7.55 -12.44
N VAL A 132 -17.31 -8.47 -13.19
CA VAL A 132 -16.09 -9.18 -12.77
C VAL A 132 -14.91 -8.23 -12.63
N LEU A 133 -14.71 -7.32 -13.58
CA LEU A 133 -13.67 -6.29 -13.46
C LEU A 133 -13.87 -5.40 -12.23
N MET A 134 -15.10 -5.03 -11.92
CA MET A 134 -15.43 -4.27 -10.70
C MET A 134 -15.02 -5.06 -9.45
N LEU A 135 -15.35 -6.34 -9.36
CA LEU A 135 -14.94 -7.18 -8.22
C LEU A 135 -13.42 -7.29 -8.12
N LEU A 136 -12.70 -7.48 -9.23
CA LEU A 136 -11.24 -7.53 -9.24
C LEU A 136 -10.61 -6.21 -8.76
N VAL A 137 -11.16 -5.07 -9.19
CA VAL A 137 -10.72 -3.75 -8.72
C VAL A 137 -10.94 -3.62 -7.21
N ILE A 138 -12.07 -4.09 -6.68
CA ILE A 138 -12.36 -4.05 -5.24
C ILE A 138 -11.41 -4.98 -4.47
N ILE A 139 -11.17 -6.19 -4.94
CA ILE A 139 -10.24 -7.14 -4.31
C ILE A 139 -8.83 -6.54 -4.24
N THR A 140 -8.34 -6.00 -5.36
CA THR A 140 -7.03 -5.32 -5.36
C THR A 140 -7.04 -4.07 -4.46
N GLY A 141 -8.16 -3.36 -4.36
CA GLY A 141 -8.36 -2.24 -3.46
C GLY A 141 -8.26 -2.64 -1.98
N ILE A 142 -8.87 -3.78 -1.59
CA ILE A 142 -8.76 -4.33 -0.22
C ILE A 142 -7.30 -4.64 0.11
N TYR A 143 -6.57 -5.29 -0.81
CA TYR A 143 -5.13 -5.49 -0.64
C TYR A 143 -4.39 -4.16 -0.40
N GLY A 144 -4.71 -3.13 -1.19
CA GLY A 144 -4.13 -1.80 -1.02
C GLY A 144 -4.41 -1.19 0.36
N VAL A 145 -5.63 -1.34 0.88
CA VAL A 145 -5.99 -0.88 2.24
C VAL A 145 -5.15 -1.58 3.30
N ILE A 146 -5.02 -2.91 3.21
CA ILE A 146 -4.22 -3.70 4.15
C ILE A 146 -2.75 -3.27 4.06
N ALA A 147 -2.19 -3.17 2.86
CA ALA A 147 -0.82 -2.75 2.63
C ALA A 147 -0.54 -1.35 3.19
N TYR A 148 -1.43 -0.38 2.95
CA TYR A 148 -1.29 0.98 3.49
C TYR A 148 -1.51 1.09 4.99
N ALA A 149 -2.28 0.19 5.59
CA ALA A 149 -2.50 0.18 7.04
C ALA A 149 -1.33 -0.45 7.81
N THR A 150 -0.68 -1.48 7.25
CA THR A 150 0.34 -2.29 7.93
C THR A 150 1.78 -1.91 7.59
N LEU A 151 2.06 -1.63 6.30
CA LEU A 151 3.43 -1.42 5.83
C LEU A 151 4.09 -0.12 6.31
N PRO A 152 3.40 1.04 6.44
CA PRO A 152 4.03 2.24 6.98
C PRO A 152 4.53 2.10 8.42
N ALA A 153 3.78 1.37 9.28
CA ALA A 153 4.22 1.07 10.64
C ALA A 153 5.49 0.21 10.63
N SER A 154 5.56 -0.80 9.76
CA SER A 154 6.74 -1.64 9.55
C SER A 154 7.93 -0.85 9.01
N LEU A 155 7.69 0.14 8.11
CA LEU A 155 8.72 1.05 7.62
C LEU A 155 9.29 1.92 8.74
N SER A 156 8.45 2.49 9.60
CA SER A 156 8.87 3.34 10.70
C SER A 156 9.66 2.53 11.74
N ALA A 157 9.18 1.34 12.10
CA ALA A 157 9.87 0.44 13.02
C ALA A 157 11.23 -0.01 12.46
N ASN A 158 11.31 -0.35 11.17
CA ASN A 158 12.56 -0.78 10.53
C ASN A 158 13.57 0.36 10.38
N ARG A 159 13.09 1.60 10.21
CA ARG A 159 13.96 2.78 10.03
C ARG A 159 14.67 3.22 11.30
N LYS A 160 14.16 2.88 12.49
CA LYS A 160 14.65 3.47 13.73
C LYS A 160 14.86 5.00 13.59
N GLU A 161 13.90 5.66 12.94
CA GLU A 161 13.93 7.11 12.61
C GLU A 161 14.97 7.54 11.55
N MET A 162 15.72 6.61 10.95
CA MET A 162 16.71 6.92 9.91
C MET A 162 16.09 7.08 8.53
N THR A 163 16.53 8.04 7.75
CA THR A 163 16.20 8.19 6.35
C THR A 163 16.96 7.18 5.48
N ARG A 164 16.50 6.95 4.23
CA ARG A 164 17.22 6.08 3.28
C ARG A 164 18.68 6.56 3.05
N ALA A 165 18.88 7.87 2.96
CA ALA A 165 20.22 8.44 2.78
C ALA A 165 21.13 8.11 3.97
N GLN A 166 20.64 8.29 5.19
CA GLN A 166 21.38 7.93 6.41
C GLN A 166 21.69 6.44 6.51
N MET A 167 20.79 5.56 6.06
CA MET A 167 21.06 4.12 6.03
C MET A 167 22.17 3.74 5.05
N ILE A 168 22.22 4.39 3.88
CA ILE A 168 23.28 4.20 2.89
C ILE A 168 24.61 4.75 3.44
N GLU A 169 24.57 5.92 4.07
CA GLU A 169 25.74 6.52 4.70
C GLU A 169 26.30 5.62 5.83
N ALA A 170 25.41 5.10 6.69
CA ALA A 170 25.80 4.14 7.74
C ALA A 170 26.44 2.89 7.14
N LEU A 171 25.91 2.35 6.04
CA LEU A 171 26.52 1.22 5.35
C LEU A 171 27.91 1.57 4.80
N THR A 172 28.04 2.74 4.15
CA THR A 172 29.33 3.21 3.63
C THR A 172 30.38 3.41 4.74
N ALA A 173 29.94 3.86 5.93
CA ALA A 173 30.82 3.97 7.08
C ALA A 173 31.31 2.59 7.58
N ILE A 174 30.43 1.57 7.59
CA ILE A 174 30.79 0.19 7.91
C ILE A 174 31.75 -0.36 6.84
N ASP A 175 31.50 -0.09 5.56
CA ASP A 175 32.33 -0.56 4.45
C ASP A 175 33.77 -0.01 4.55
N ARG A 176 33.94 1.27 4.91
CA ARG A 176 35.26 1.87 5.15
C ARG A 176 36.01 1.23 6.34
N GLN A 177 35.27 0.95 7.43
CA GLN A 177 35.86 0.25 8.59
C GLN A 177 36.28 -1.17 8.24
N LEU A 178 35.47 -1.85 7.42
CA LEU A 178 35.72 -3.22 6.97
C LEU A 178 36.96 -3.27 6.05
N GLU A 179 37.09 -2.31 5.12
CA GLU A 179 38.25 -2.18 4.26
C GLU A 179 39.55 -2.01 5.07
N SER A 180 39.55 -1.16 6.10
CA SER A 180 40.70 -0.95 6.98
C SER A 180 41.00 -2.20 7.85
N ALA A 181 39.97 -2.87 8.36
CA ALA A 181 40.09 -4.03 9.20
C ALA A 181 40.57 -5.29 8.43
N ALA A 182 40.34 -5.35 7.13
CA ALA A 182 40.73 -6.46 6.28
C ALA A 182 42.22 -6.44 5.86
N GLN A 183 42.93 -5.31 6.05
CA GLN A 183 44.35 -5.19 5.63
C GLN A 183 45.28 -6.23 6.24
N PRO A 184 45.17 -6.63 7.52
CA PRO A 184 46.05 -7.63 8.11
C PRO A 184 45.64 -9.09 7.82
N LEU A 185 44.54 -9.34 7.08
CA LEU A 185 44.04 -10.68 6.79
C LEU A 185 44.89 -11.39 5.71
N GLU A 186 44.82 -12.71 5.69
CA GLU A 186 45.34 -13.51 4.59
C GLU A 186 44.61 -13.19 3.27
N ARG A 187 45.29 -13.41 2.15
CA ARG A 187 44.77 -13.05 0.82
C ARG A 187 43.39 -13.66 0.50
N THR A 188 43.19 -14.92 0.89
CA THR A 188 41.91 -15.62 0.68
C THR A 188 40.76 -14.98 1.44
N GLU A 189 40.99 -14.54 2.65
CA GLU A 189 39.99 -13.88 3.49
C GLU A 189 39.77 -12.45 3.08
N ALA A 190 40.84 -11.73 2.70
CA ALA A 190 40.74 -10.36 2.14
C ALA A 190 39.91 -10.34 0.84
N ASP A 191 40.09 -11.34 -0.03
CA ASP A 191 39.32 -11.47 -1.27
C ASP A 191 37.80 -11.66 -0.99
N LEU A 192 37.44 -12.40 0.07
CA LEU A 192 36.02 -12.51 0.49
C LEU A 192 35.44 -11.18 0.93
N VAL A 193 36.21 -10.36 1.63
CA VAL A 193 35.78 -9.01 2.06
C VAL A 193 35.66 -8.10 0.82
N ILE A 194 36.62 -8.10 -0.09
CA ILE A 194 36.58 -7.30 -1.32
C ILE A 194 35.36 -7.66 -2.15
N ASN A 195 35.04 -8.94 -2.32
CA ASN A 195 33.82 -9.39 -3.00
C ASN A 195 32.55 -8.92 -2.29
N ALA A 196 32.53 -8.92 -0.96
CA ALA A 196 31.40 -8.42 -0.20
C ALA A 196 31.21 -6.90 -0.38
N LEU A 197 32.30 -6.12 -0.40
CA LEU A 197 32.27 -4.67 -0.62
C LEU A 197 31.88 -4.30 -2.05
N GLY A 198 32.32 -5.08 -3.05
CA GLY A 198 31.99 -4.87 -4.47
C GLY A 198 30.55 -5.21 -4.82
N GLN A 199 29.80 -5.87 -3.94
CA GLN A 199 28.42 -6.23 -4.23
C GLN A 199 27.49 -5.01 -4.17
N ASP A 200 26.81 -4.68 -5.29
CA ASP A 200 25.76 -3.65 -5.29
C ASP A 200 24.60 -4.05 -4.38
N VAL A 201 24.28 -3.18 -3.44
CA VAL A 201 23.21 -3.32 -2.44
C VAL A 201 21.84 -3.46 -3.11
N PHE A 202 21.65 -2.86 -4.29
CA PHE A 202 20.41 -2.82 -5.03
C PHE A 202 20.30 -3.92 -6.10
N SER A 203 21.36 -4.71 -6.30
CA SER A 203 21.35 -5.87 -7.20
C SER A 203 20.35 -6.92 -6.71
N GLY A 204 19.66 -7.59 -7.64
CA GLY A 204 18.72 -8.65 -7.28
C GLY A 204 17.39 -8.62 -8.02
N GLY A 205 17.15 -7.61 -8.86
CA GLY A 205 15.95 -7.53 -9.70
C GLY A 205 14.62 -7.39 -8.92
N ALA A 206 13.52 -7.35 -9.64
CA ALA A 206 12.18 -7.17 -9.08
C ALA A 206 11.76 -8.33 -8.17
N LEU A 207 12.08 -9.57 -8.53
CA LEU A 207 11.70 -10.76 -7.79
C LEU A 207 12.39 -10.84 -6.40
N ALA A 208 13.67 -10.50 -6.33
CA ALA A 208 14.40 -10.45 -5.06
C ALA A 208 13.86 -9.36 -4.13
N ARG A 209 13.48 -8.20 -4.69
CA ARG A 209 12.86 -7.10 -3.94
C ARG A 209 11.49 -7.49 -3.39
N LEU A 210 10.66 -8.21 -4.15
CA LEU A 210 9.34 -8.66 -3.72
C LEU A 210 9.41 -9.76 -2.67
N THR A 211 10.26 -10.76 -2.88
CA THR A 211 10.38 -11.92 -1.98
C THR A 211 11.23 -11.62 -0.75
N GLY A 212 12.13 -10.62 -0.84
CA GLY A 212 13.14 -10.32 0.18
C GLY A 212 14.25 -11.37 0.26
N ARG A 213 14.30 -12.29 -0.72
CA ARG A 213 15.33 -13.33 -0.80
C ARG A 213 16.45 -12.88 -1.72
N TYR A 214 17.67 -12.91 -1.21
CA TYR A 214 18.90 -12.54 -1.94
C TYR A 214 19.86 -13.72 -1.91
N PRO A 215 19.64 -14.77 -2.71
CA PRO A 215 20.58 -15.88 -2.81
C PRO A 215 21.91 -15.35 -3.36
N GLY A 216 23.04 -15.84 -2.83
CA GLY A 216 24.36 -15.38 -3.27
C GLY A 216 24.79 -14.02 -2.68
N CYS A 217 24.28 -13.65 -1.49
CA CYS A 217 24.75 -12.46 -0.78
C CYS A 217 26.24 -12.62 -0.41
N ALA A 218 27.13 -11.84 -1.05
CA ALA A 218 28.58 -11.92 -0.83
C ALA A 218 28.96 -11.68 0.63
N THR A 219 28.26 -10.81 1.35
CA THR A 219 28.46 -10.63 2.81
C THR A 219 28.15 -11.90 3.60
N ALA A 220 27.14 -12.68 3.22
CA ALA A 220 26.82 -13.93 3.89
C ALA A 220 27.86 -15.02 3.54
N CYS A 221 28.35 -15.05 2.30
CA CYS A 221 29.44 -15.93 1.87
C CYS A 221 30.73 -15.59 2.61
N ALA A 222 31.08 -14.31 2.75
CA ALA A 222 32.26 -13.87 3.50
C ALA A 222 32.19 -14.29 4.97
N LEU A 223 31.02 -14.13 5.62
CA LEU A 223 30.79 -14.58 7.00
C LEU A 223 30.96 -16.11 7.17
N GLY A 224 30.55 -16.89 6.17
CA GLY A 224 30.69 -18.36 6.19
C GLY A 224 32.08 -18.84 5.92
N GLY A 225 32.94 -18.08 5.23
CA GLY A 225 34.31 -18.42 4.89
C GLY A 225 35.38 -17.79 5.78
N MET A 226 35.00 -16.89 6.70
CA MET A 226 35.92 -16.17 7.57
C MET A 226 36.31 -17.02 8.78
N GLY A 227 37.64 -17.06 9.08
CA GLY A 227 38.15 -17.62 10.31
C GLY A 227 37.74 -16.84 11.57
N ARG A 228 37.98 -17.39 12.74
CA ARG A 228 37.69 -16.74 14.04
C ARG A 228 38.84 -16.96 15.04
N GLN A 229 40.03 -17.25 14.55
CA GLN A 229 41.16 -17.62 15.38
C GLN A 229 42.01 -16.42 15.79
N SER A 230 42.14 -15.43 14.90
CA SER A 230 42.88 -14.20 15.16
C SER A 230 41.97 -13.06 15.61
N GLU A 231 42.56 -12.08 16.31
CA GLU A 231 41.86 -10.87 16.72
C GLU A 231 41.39 -10.05 15.48
N ALA A 232 42.19 -10.07 14.41
CA ALA A 232 41.83 -9.40 13.14
C ALA A 232 40.60 -10.04 12.49
N GLU A 233 40.55 -11.37 12.41
CA GLU A 233 39.38 -12.11 11.89
C GLU A 233 38.10 -11.83 12.70
N GLN A 234 38.21 -11.90 14.05
CA GLN A 234 37.07 -11.61 14.93
C GLN A 234 36.53 -10.20 14.72
N ARG A 235 37.41 -9.22 14.54
CA ARG A 235 37.02 -7.83 14.26
C ARG A 235 36.31 -7.70 12.91
N VAL A 236 36.80 -8.36 11.87
CA VAL A 236 36.18 -8.38 10.54
C VAL A 236 34.84 -9.10 10.57
N VAL A 237 34.73 -10.23 11.27
CA VAL A 237 33.43 -10.94 11.46
C VAL A 237 32.40 -10.02 12.11
N ALA A 238 32.76 -9.31 13.18
CA ALA A 238 31.86 -8.38 13.85
C ALA A 238 31.38 -7.25 12.92
N LEU A 239 32.24 -6.73 12.04
CA LEU A 239 31.88 -5.72 11.04
C LEU A 239 31.02 -6.30 9.91
N LEU A 240 31.29 -7.51 9.44
CA LEU A 240 30.46 -8.22 8.45
C LEU A 240 29.05 -8.50 9.01
N GLU A 241 28.92 -8.84 10.29
CA GLU A 241 27.61 -8.99 10.95
C GLU A 241 26.83 -7.68 10.97
N LYS A 242 27.47 -6.57 11.36
CA LYS A 242 26.85 -5.23 11.29
C LYS A 242 26.44 -4.87 9.88
N ARG A 243 27.29 -5.16 8.88
CA ARG A 243 26.98 -4.95 7.46
C ARG A 243 25.75 -5.75 7.03
N ARG A 244 25.68 -7.02 7.42
CA ARG A 244 24.54 -7.90 7.13
C ARG A 244 23.24 -7.35 7.70
N GLU A 245 23.26 -6.88 8.95
CA GLU A 245 22.08 -6.27 9.59
C GLU A 245 21.64 -5.00 8.85
N GLN A 246 22.58 -4.13 8.50
CA GLN A 246 22.28 -2.90 7.75
C GLN A 246 21.71 -3.20 6.36
N LEU A 247 22.27 -4.18 5.64
CA LEU A 247 21.75 -4.68 4.38
C LEU A 247 20.32 -5.23 4.52
N ALA A 248 20.05 -5.99 5.58
CA ALA A 248 18.72 -6.52 5.84
C ALA A 248 17.69 -5.41 6.04
N GLN A 249 18.03 -4.35 6.77
CA GLN A 249 17.17 -3.18 6.96
C GLN A 249 16.88 -2.45 5.64
N ILE A 250 17.89 -2.21 4.80
CA ILE A 250 17.74 -1.57 3.49
C ILE A 250 16.85 -2.44 2.58
N ARG A 251 17.12 -3.74 2.50
CA ARG A 251 16.38 -4.71 1.68
C ARG A 251 14.91 -4.83 2.11
N GLN A 252 14.65 -4.79 3.40
CA GLN A 252 13.28 -4.76 3.94
C GLN A 252 12.52 -3.50 3.49
N GLN A 253 13.17 -2.33 3.50
CA GLN A 253 12.54 -1.11 2.96
C GLN A 253 12.23 -1.21 1.47
N LEU A 254 13.17 -1.76 0.69
CA LEU A 254 12.97 -1.98 -0.74
C LEU A 254 11.79 -2.92 -1.00
N ARG A 255 11.67 -4.00 -0.21
CA ARG A 255 10.55 -4.94 -0.29
C ARG A 255 9.22 -4.26 -0.02
N ILE A 256 9.12 -3.50 1.06
CA ILE A 256 7.88 -2.81 1.43
C ILE A 256 7.46 -1.83 0.33
N ARG A 257 8.41 -1.08 -0.24
CA ARG A 257 8.13 -0.19 -1.37
C ARG A 257 7.66 -0.96 -2.60
N ALA A 258 8.34 -2.06 -2.96
CA ALA A 258 7.97 -2.89 -4.10
C ALA A 258 6.55 -3.45 -3.95
N LEU A 259 6.15 -3.88 -2.75
CA LEU A 259 4.80 -4.37 -2.47
C LEU A 259 3.73 -3.27 -2.63
N LEU A 260 4.04 -2.03 -2.26
CA LEU A 260 3.15 -0.88 -2.47
C LEU A 260 3.06 -0.48 -3.94
N GLU A 261 4.17 -0.56 -4.68
CA GLU A 261 4.22 -0.20 -6.09
C GLU A 261 3.50 -1.24 -6.96
N ILE A 262 3.69 -2.54 -6.72
CA ILE A 262 3.04 -3.60 -7.52
C ILE A 262 1.53 -3.55 -7.41
N TRP A 263 1.00 -3.17 -6.25
CA TRP A 263 -0.43 -2.97 -6.10
C TRP A 263 -0.97 -1.90 -7.06
N LEU A 264 -0.31 -0.77 -7.18
CA LEU A 264 -0.68 0.30 -8.11
C LEU A 264 -0.60 -0.15 -9.57
N PHE A 265 0.42 -0.96 -9.91
CA PHE A 265 0.60 -1.52 -11.25
C PHE A 265 -0.53 -2.48 -11.67
N ILE A 266 -1.23 -3.08 -10.72
CA ILE A 266 -2.37 -3.96 -10.99
C ILE A 266 -3.69 -3.17 -10.90
N HIS A 267 -3.88 -2.41 -9.85
CA HIS A 267 -5.14 -1.71 -9.56
C HIS A 267 -5.50 -0.64 -10.62
N ILE A 268 -4.51 0.12 -11.09
CA ILE A 268 -4.76 1.20 -12.07
C ILE A 268 -5.17 0.63 -13.45
N PRO A 269 -4.44 -0.33 -14.07
CA PRO A 269 -4.88 -0.91 -15.33
C PRO A 269 -6.25 -1.62 -15.25
N LEU A 270 -6.52 -2.33 -14.15
CA LEU A 270 -7.84 -2.94 -13.93
C LEU A 270 -8.94 -1.88 -13.84
N THR A 271 -8.68 -0.74 -13.21
CA THR A 271 -9.64 0.36 -13.16
C THR A 271 -9.89 0.96 -14.55
N ILE A 272 -8.86 1.10 -15.38
CA ILE A 272 -8.99 1.58 -16.75
C ILE A 272 -9.82 0.57 -17.57
N ALA A 273 -9.52 -0.72 -17.46
CA ALA A 273 -10.28 -1.78 -18.11
C ALA A 273 -11.76 -1.80 -17.66
N LEU A 274 -12.01 -1.61 -16.36
CA LEU A 274 -13.37 -1.46 -15.82
C LEU A 274 -14.10 -0.28 -16.45
N ILE A 275 -13.48 0.90 -16.54
CA ILE A 275 -14.10 2.08 -17.14
C ILE A 275 -14.42 1.82 -18.62
N ALA A 276 -13.51 1.21 -19.36
CA ALA A 276 -13.75 0.87 -20.77
C ALA A 276 -14.90 -0.13 -20.92
N ALA A 277 -14.94 -1.18 -20.09
CA ALA A 277 -16.03 -2.16 -20.10
C ALA A 277 -17.37 -1.53 -19.68
N LEU A 278 -17.34 -0.57 -18.74
CA LEU A 278 -18.53 0.15 -18.28
C LEU A 278 -19.10 1.06 -19.37
N VAL A 279 -18.24 1.74 -20.13
CA VAL A 279 -18.66 2.53 -21.31
C VAL A 279 -19.29 1.62 -22.36
N ALA A 280 -18.66 0.49 -22.68
CA ALA A 280 -19.20 -0.49 -23.61
C ALA A 280 -20.54 -1.07 -23.11
N HIS A 281 -20.67 -1.36 -21.81
CA HIS A 281 -21.90 -1.79 -21.16
C HIS A 281 -23.03 -0.75 -21.33
N VAL A 282 -22.76 0.51 -21.02
CA VAL A 282 -23.75 1.60 -21.17
C VAL A 282 -24.18 1.74 -22.62
N ILE A 283 -23.24 1.77 -23.56
CA ILE A 283 -23.54 1.82 -25.00
C ILE A 283 -24.40 0.62 -25.41
N SER A 284 -24.04 -0.58 -24.97
CA SER A 284 -24.80 -1.81 -25.28
C SER A 284 -26.26 -1.71 -24.79
N VAL A 285 -26.49 -1.16 -23.62
CA VAL A 285 -27.85 -0.97 -23.06
C VAL A 285 -28.69 -0.01 -23.91
N PHE A 286 -28.10 1.03 -24.49
CA PHE A 286 -28.85 2.02 -25.27
C PHE A 286 -29.04 1.66 -26.75
N PHE A 287 -28.16 0.84 -27.33
CA PHE A 287 -28.16 0.56 -28.77
C PHE A 287 -28.62 -0.86 -29.14
N TYR A 288 -28.72 -1.78 -28.21
CA TYR A 288 -29.07 -3.18 -28.49
C TYR A 288 -30.36 -3.63 -27.78
N TRP A 289 -31.24 -2.69 -27.47
CA TRP A 289 -32.61 -2.95 -27.01
C TRP A 289 -33.62 -2.61 -28.09
#